data_14c21a5348c65004f70c6b572e1ed6c2
#
_entry.id   14c21a5348c65004f70c6b572e1ed6c2
#
_cell.length_a   1.000
_cell.length_b   1.000
_cell.length_c   1.000
_cell.angle_alpha   90.00
_cell.angle_beta   90.00
_cell.angle_gamma   90.00
#
_symmetry.space_group_name_H-M   'P 1'
#
loop_
_entity.id
_entity.type
_entity.pdbx_description
1 polymer ?
#
loop_
_entity_poly.entity_id
_entity_poly.type
_entity_poly.pdbx_seq_one_letter_code
_entity_poly.pdbx_strand_id
1 'polypeptide(L)'
;MLIRLSKASLVASSALFLLVVVFNNLTDYGSNFEFVRHVLSMDTTFPGNRGMWRAITSPAIHHAFYASIILWELAAGGLLAVAAARMWRARAGSADAWRQAKSLAVAGLTVSLLQWFVAFLIVGGEWFLMWQSSTWNGQTAAFRMFAIFGLCLLYLNQPDEELAP
;
A
#
# COMPACT_ATOMS: atom_id res chain seq x y z
N MET A 1 -2.41 20.20 -20.03
CA MET A 1 -1.21 20.29 -19.13
C MET A 1 -1.57 20.12 -17.65
N LEU A 2 -2.48 20.87 -17.05
CA LEU A 2 -2.81 20.79 -15.61
C LEU A 2 -3.19 19.39 -15.14
N ILE A 3 -4.04 18.67 -15.90
CA ILE A 3 -4.46 17.30 -15.57
C ILE A 3 -3.25 16.33 -15.49
N ARG A 4 -2.31 16.42 -16.44
CA ARG A 4 -1.09 15.60 -16.43
C ARG A 4 -0.22 15.89 -15.22
N LEU A 5 -0.06 17.16 -14.85
CA LEU A 5 0.67 17.56 -13.64
C LEU A 5 -0.03 17.02 -12.37
N SER A 6 -1.35 17.16 -12.28
CA SER A 6 -2.13 16.64 -11.17
C SER A 6 -1.95 15.13 -11.02
N LYS A 7 -2.06 14.36 -12.11
CA LYS A 7 -1.84 12.90 -12.10
C LYS A 7 -0.42 12.54 -11.65
N ALA A 8 0.60 13.21 -12.20
CA ALA A 8 2.00 12.97 -11.83
C ALA A 8 2.26 13.30 -10.35
N SER A 9 1.69 14.39 -9.85
CA SER A 9 1.81 14.80 -8.42
C SER A 9 1.18 13.80 -7.48
N LEU A 10 -0.01 13.26 -7.80
CA LEU A 10 -0.65 12.22 -6.98
C LEU A 10 0.18 10.94 -6.94
N VAL A 11 0.79 10.53 -8.06
CA VAL A 11 1.70 9.38 -8.10
C VAL A 11 2.96 9.65 -7.26
N ALA A 12 3.53 10.85 -7.35
CA ALA A 12 4.68 11.25 -6.54
C ALA A 12 4.34 11.28 -5.04
N SER A 13 3.17 11.79 -4.67
CA SER A 13 2.70 11.79 -3.27
C SER A 13 2.47 10.38 -2.75
N SER A 14 1.93 9.48 -3.58
CA SER A 14 1.77 8.07 -3.24
C SER A 14 3.12 7.37 -3.01
N ALA A 15 4.12 7.67 -3.84
CA ALA A 15 5.48 7.17 -3.66
C ALA A 15 6.09 7.69 -2.35
N LEU A 16 6.01 8.99 -2.11
CA LEU A 16 6.52 9.63 -0.90
C LEU A 16 5.88 9.03 0.35
N PHE A 17 4.56 8.85 0.35
CA PHE A 17 3.84 8.23 1.46
C PHE A 17 4.43 6.85 1.80
N LEU A 18 4.55 5.94 0.83
CA LEU A 18 5.07 4.60 1.08
C LEU A 18 6.52 4.62 1.55
N LEU A 19 7.37 5.46 0.97
CA LEU A 19 8.78 5.56 1.37
C LEU A 19 8.93 6.13 2.78
N VAL A 20 8.07 7.06 3.19
CA VAL A 20 8.02 7.56 4.58
C VAL A 20 7.53 6.47 5.53
N VAL A 21 6.54 5.66 5.13
CA VAL A 21 6.10 4.49 5.93
C VAL A 21 7.25 3.50 6.11
N VAL A 22 7.98 3.17 5.05
CA VAL A 22 9.18 2.31 5.12
C VAL A 22 10.22 2.90 6.07
N PHE A 23 10.50 4.20 5.94
CA PHE A 23 11.44 4.89 6.84
C PHE A 23 11.01 4.77 8.31
N ASN A 24 9.73 5.00 8.61
CA ASN A 24 9.21 4.86 9.97
C ASN A 24 9.31 3.42 10.47
N ASN A 25 8.95 2.44 9.63
CA ASN A 25 9.03 1.01 9.97
C ASN A 25 10.46 0.54 10.25
N LEU A 26 11.47 1.16 9.64
CA LEU A 26 12.87 0.84 9.87
C LEU A 26 13.45 1.59 11.08
N THR A 27 13.05 2.84 11.30
CA THR A 27 13.60 3.67 12.39
C THR A 27 12.89 3.48 13.73
N ASP A 28 11.60 3.11 13.70
CA ASP A 28 10.81 2.73 14.87
C ASP A 28 10.18 1.34 14.66
N TYR A 29 11.07 0.36 14.47
CA TYR A 29 10.69 -1.02 14.13
C TYR A 29 9.70 -1.62 15.13
N GLY A 30 9.89 -1.36 16.42
CA GLY A 30 9.11 -1.96 17.51
C GLY A 30 7.63 -1.61 17.45
N SER A 31 7.28 -0.36 17.15
CA SER A 31 5.91 0.12 17.20
C SER A 31 4.96 -0.65 16.27
N ASN A 32 5.35 -0.86 15.02
CA ASN A 32 4.54 -1.61 14.06
C ASN A 32 4.78 -3.13 14.12
N PHE A 33 5.95 -3.56 14.59
CA PHE A 33 6.21 -4.98 14.85
C PHE A 33 5.26 -5.56 15.88
N GLU A 34 4.98 -4.83 16.97
CA GLU A 34 4.01 -5.27 17.99
C GLU A 34 2.62 -5.47 17.40
N PHE A 35 2.19 -4.60 16.48
CA PHE A 35 0.93 -4.79 15.75
C PHE A 35 0.92 -6.14 15.00
N VAL A 36 1.95 -6.42 14.21
CA VAL A 36 2.05 -7.68 13.45
C VAL A 36 2.09 -8.89 14.39
N ARG A 37 2.84 -8.81 15.48
CA ARG A 37 2.96 -9.86 16.50
C ARG A 37 1.59 -10.20 17.09
N HIS A 38 0.84 -9.21 17.53
CA HIS A 38 -0.48 -9.41 18.14
C HIS A 38 -1.51 -9.95 17.14
N VAL A 39 -1.52 -9.44 15.90
CA VAL A 39 -2.42 -9.95 14.85
C VAL A 39 -2.12 -11.41 14.54
N LEU A 40 -0.86 -11.78 14.32
CA LEU A 40 -0.49 -13.16 13.98
C LEU A 40 -0.69 -14.12 15.16
N SER A 41 -0.46 -13.68 16.39
CA SER A 41 -0.68 -14.47 17.60
C SER A 41 -2.17 -14.61 17.97
N MET A 42 -3.04 -13.79 17.39
CA MET A 42 -4.48 -13.74 17.67
C MET A 42 -4.82 -13.59 19.17
N ASP A 43 -3.89 -13.05 19.97
CA ASP A 43 -3.95 -13.02 21.43
C ASP A 43 -4.93 -12.00 22.01
N THR A 44 -5.52 -11.17 21.17
CA THR A 44 -6.53 -10.16 21.53
C THR A 44 -7.87 -10.38 20.83
N THR A 45 -8.09 -11.56 20.25
CA THR A 45 -9.38 -11.98 19.69
C THR A 45 -10.38 -12.31 20.80
N PHE A 46 -11.66 -12.52 20.44
CA PHE A 46 -12.69 -12.83 21.42
C PHE A 46 -12.36 -14.10 22.22
N PRO A 47 -12.68 -14.12 23.56
CA PRO A 47 -12.51 -15.31 24.38
C PRO A 47 -13.28 -16.50 23.79
N GLY A 48 -12.65 -17.68 23.78
CA GLY A 48 -13.24 -18.90 23.23
C GLY A 48 -13.28 -18.99 21.71
N ASN A 49 -12.53 -18.12 21.01
CA ASN A 49 -12.40 -18.13 19.55
C ASN A 49 -11.93 -19.51 19.04
N ARG A 50 -12.76 -20.17 18.23
CA ARG A 50 -12.46 -21.49 17.65
C ARG A 50 -11.42 -21.41 16.50
N GLY A 51 -11.07 -20.21 16.04
CA GLY A 51 -10.08 -19.98 15.00
C GLY A 51 -8.63 -20.00 15.49
N MET A 52 -8.37 -20.19 16.78
CA MET A 52 -7.02 -20.10 17.38
C MET A 52 -5.99 -21.08 16.81
N TRP A 53 -6.43 -22.14 16.13
CA TRP A 53 -5.52 -23.04 15.40
C TRP A 53 -4.73 -22.36 14.28
N ARG A 54 -5.15 -21.17 13.83
CA ARG A 54 -4.47 -20.33 12.85
C ARG A 54 -3.37 -19.47 13.47
N ALA A 55 -3.39 -19.30 14.78
CA ALA A 55 -2.44 -18.43 15.47
C ALA A 55 -0.99 -18.87 15.23
N ILE A 56 -0.16 -17.92 14.92
CA ILE A 56 1.28 -18.11 14.76
C ILE A 56 1.95 -17.47 15.96
N THR A 57 2.73 -18.24 16.72
CA THR A 57 3.42 -17.77 17.93
C THR A 57 4.94 -17.72 17.78
N SER A 58 5.47 -18.10 16.62
CA SER A 58 6.91 -18.09 16.34
C SER A 58 7.44 -16.67 16.10
N PRO A 59 8.36 -16.15 16.94
CA PRO A 59 8.96 -14.84 16.73
C PRO A 59 9.64 -14.69 15.37
N ALA A 60 10.31 -15.74 14.89
CA ALA A 60 10.98 -15.74 13.59
C ALA A 60 9.99 -15.51 12.45
N ILE A 61 8.79 -16.13 12.52
CA ILE A 61 7.74 -15.93 11.53
C ILE A 61 7.17 -14.51 11.63
N HIS A 62 6.98 -13.97 12.85
CA HIS A 62 6.52 -12.59 13.03
C HIS A 62 7.47 -11.59 12.36
N HIS A 63 8.78 -11.73 12.58
CA HIS A 63 9.78 -10.90 11.91
C HIS A 63 9.77 -11.07 10.39
N ALA A 64 9.64 -12.29 9.89
CA ALA A 64 9.57 -12.56 8.45
C ALA A 64 8.33 -11.90 7.80
N PHE A 65 7.17 -11.99 8.45
CA PHE A 65 5.95 -11.31 8.00
C PHE A 65 6.13 -9.79 7.98
N TYR A 66 6.66 -9.22 9.07
CA TYR A 66 6.87 -7.79 9.14
C TYR A 66 7.89 -7.31 8.09
N ALA A 67 8.99 -8.03 7.92
CA ALA A 67 9.97 -7.74 6.86
C ALA A 67 9.33 -7.80 5.46
N SER A 68 8.45 -8.77 5.20
CA SER A 68 7.75 -8.87 3.90
C SER A 68 6.84 -7.67 3.63
N ILE A 69 6.17 -7.12 4.66
CA ILE A 69 5.36 -5.90 4.56
C ILE A 69 6.25 -4.72 4.17
N ILE A 70 7.37 -4.51 4.88
CA ILE A 70 8.33 -3.43 4.60
C ILE A 70 8.89 -3.54 3.18
N LEU A 71 9.27 -4.74 2.75
CA LEU A 71 9.79 -4.97 1.40
C LEU A 71 8.74 -4.70 0.33
N TRP A 72 7.49 -5.05 0.58
CA TRP A 72 6.37 -4.75 -0.32
C TRP A 72 6.16 -3.24 -0.45
N GLU A 73 6.13 -2.51 0.66
CA GLU A 73 6.03 -1.04 0.70
C GLU A 73 7.19 -0.37 -0.04
N LEU A 74 8.41 -0.86 0.18
CA LEU A 74 9.61 -0.36 -0.50
C LEU A 74 9.54 -0.58 -2.01
N ALA A 75 9.14 -1.79 -2.45
CA ALA A 75 9.00 -2.10 -3.87
C ALA A 75 7.92 -1.24 -4.54
N ALA A 76 6.74 -1.12 -3.90
CA ALA A 76 5.64 -0.29 -4.41
C ALA A 76 6.04 1.20 -4.46
N GLY A 77 6.64 1.73 -3.38
CA GLY A 77 7.12 3.11 -3.31
C GLY A 77 8.19 3.41 -4.34
N GLY A 78 9.14 2.49 -4.54
CA GLY A 78 10.18 2.59 -5.57
C GLY A 78 9.61 2.60 -7.00
N LEU A 79 8.66 1.69 -7.29
CA LEU A 79 7.95 1.67 -8.58
C LEU A 79 7.24 2.99 -8.84
N LEU A 80 6.52 3.52 -7.85
CA LEU A 80 5.80 4.78 -7.98
C LEU A 80 6.73 5.98 -8.11
N ALA A 81 7.89 6.00 -7.44
CA ALA A 81 8.88 7.06 -7.59
C ALA A 81 9.45 7.11 -9.02
N VAL A 82 9.80 5.95 -9.58
CA VAL A 82 10.25 5.85 -10.98
C VAL A 82 9.15 6.24 -11.94
N ALA A 83 7.90 5.82 -11.67
CA ALA A 83 6.74 6.16 -12.48
C ALA A 83 6.50 7.68 -12.48
N ALA A 84 6.51 8.32 -11.31
CA ALA A 84 6.35 9.76 -11.17
C ALA A 84 7.41 10.54 -11.98
N ALA A 85 8.68 10.12 -11.91
CA ALA A 85 9.76 10.71 -12.67
C ALA A 85 9.56 10.55 -14.19
N ARG A 86 9.12 9.37 -14.67
CA ARG A 86 8.78 9.14 -16.07
C ARG A 86 7.62 10.03 -16.54
N MET A 87 6.55 10.08 -15.75
CA MET A 87 5.38 10.92 -16.03
C MET A 87 5.77 12.40 -16.07
N TRP A 88 6.58 12.86 -15.12
CA TRP A 88 7.06 14.24 -15.11
C TRP A 88 7.82 14.61 -16.39
N ARG A 89 8.70 13.71 -16.87
CA ARG A 89 9.43 13.92 -18.12
C ARG A 89 8.52 13.93 -19.34
N ALA A 90 7.49 13.06 -19.36
CA ALA A 90 6.56 12.93 -20.49
C ALA A 90 5.41 13.95 -20.48
N ARG A 91 5.33 14.84 -19.48
CA ARG A 91 4.17 15.72 -19.27
C ARG A 91 3.81 16.64 -20.45
N ALA A 92 4.82 17.07 -21.21
CA ALA A 92 4.66 17.92 -22.39
C ALA A 92 4.72 17.14 -23.72
N GLY A 93 4.87 15.81 -23.66
CA GLY A 93 4.94 14.94 -24.84
C GLY A 93 3.57 14.60 -25.42
N SER A 94 3.56 13.80 -26.51
CA SER A 94 2.35 13.28 -27.13
C SER A 94 1.49 12.47 -26.15
N ALA A 95 0.20 12.24 -26.47
CA ALA A 95 -0.67 11.38 -25.68
C ALA A 95 -0.13 9.95 -25.57
N ASP A 96 0.53 9.44 -26.61
CA ASP A 96 1.16 8.12 -26.60
C ASP A 96 2.33 8.04 -25.62
N ALA A 97 3.24 9.00 -25.65
CA ALA A 97 4.36 9.06 -24.72
C ALA A 97 3.87 9.17 -23.26
N TRP A 98 2.83 9.95 -23.04
CA TRP A 98 2.18 10.08 -21.73
C TRP A 98 1.54 8.76 -21.28
N ARG A 99 0.78 8.08 -22.13
CA ARG A 99 0.17 6.78 -21.81
C ARG A 99 1.23 5.73 -21.45
N GLN A 100 2.32 5.66 -22.20
CA GLN A 100 3.43 4.76 -21.88
C GLN A 100 4.07 5.08 -20.51
N ALA A 101 4.25 6.37 -20.20
CA ALA A 101 4.81 6.79 -18.91
C ALA A 101 3.91 6.41 -17.71
N LYS A 102 2.59 6.38 -17.90
CA LYS A 102 1.62 5.99 -16.85
C LYS A 102 1.61 4.49 -16.52
N SER A 103 2.03 3.62 -17.43
CA SER A 103 1.89 2.16 -17.27
C SER A 103 2.52 1.65 -15.96
N LEU A 104 3.70 2.16 -15.62
CA LEU A 104 4.39 1.80 -14.38
C LEU A 104 3.69 2.33 -13.13
N ALA A 105 3.02 3.50 -13.23
CA ALA A 105 2.23 4.06 -12.14
C ALA A 105 0.98 3.20 -11.86
N VAL A 106 0.32 2.70 -12.91
CA VAL A 106 -0.79 1.74 -12.77
C VAL A 106 -0.32 0.49 -12.03
N ALA A 107 0.82 -0.09 -12.41
CA ALA A 107 1.38 -1.24 -11.73
C ALA A 107 1.71 -0.93 -10.26
N GLY A 108 2.39 0.18 -9.98
CA GLY A 108 2.74 0.59 -8.61
C GLY A 108 1.53 0.83 -7.71
N LEU A 109 0.50 1.53 -8.21
CA LEU A 109 -0.75 1.76 -7.46
C LEU A 109 -1.51 0.45 -7.23
N THR A 110 -1.53 -0.46 -8.22
CA THR A 110 -2.15 -1.78 -8.06
C THR A 110 -1.44 -2.60 -6.98
N VAL A 111 -0.11 -2.64 -6.99
CA VAL A 111 0.69 -3.34 -5.98
C VAL A 111 0.43 -2.75 -4.59
N SER A 112 0.34 -1.41 -4.48
CA SER A 112 0.01 -0.72 -3.22
C SER A 112 -1.40 -1.08 -2.73
N LEU A 113 -2.39 -1.07 -3.62
CA LEU A 113 -3.78 -1.42 -3.32
C LEU A 113 -3.89 -2.88 -2.86
N LEU A 114 -3.21 -3.80 -3.53
CA LEU A 114 -3.19 -5.22 -3.17
C LEU A 114 -2.57 -5.46 -1.79
N GLN A 115 -1.56 -4.70 -1.39
CA GLN A 115 -0.98 -4.81 -0.05
C GLN A 115 -2.04 -4.55 1.03
N TRP A 116 -2.77 -3.44 0.94
CA TRP A 116 -3.78 -3.09 1.92
C TRP A 116 -5.00 -4.01 1.87
N PHE A 117 -5.39 -4.45 0.69
CA PHE A 117 -6.51 -5.35 0.53
C PHE A 117 -6.16 -6.78 0.97
N VAL A 118 -5.07 -7.35 0.43
CA VAL A 118 -4.73 -8.75 0.68
C VAL A 118 -4.09 -8.92 2.06
N ALA A 119 -3.01 -8.18 2.38
CA ALA A 119 -2.29 -8.41 3.62
C ALA A 119 -3.11 -7.96 4.84
N PHE A 120 -3.78 -6.80 4.78
CA PHE A 120 -4.47 -6.26 5.94
C PHE A 120 -5.94 -6.68 6.01
N LEU A 121 -6.74 -6.52 4.95
CA LEU A 121 -8.17 -6.82 5.02
C LEU A 121 -8.44 -8.33 4.95
N ILE A 122 -7.81 -9.05 4.02
CA ILE A 122 -8.04 -10.48 3.89
C ILE A 122 -7.24 -11.26 4.94
N VAL A 123 -5.91 -11.15 4.94
CA VAL A 123 -5.07 -11.98 5.81
C VAL A 123 -5.18 -11.52 7.26
N GLY A 124 -4.88 -10.27 7.57
CA GLY A 124 -4.99 -9.76 8.94
C GLY A 124 -6.43 -9.74 9.44
N GLY A 125 -7.33 -9.17 8.64
CA GLY A 125 -8.74 -8.99 8.99
C GLY A 125 -9.48 -10.31 9.15
N GLU A 126 -9.55 -11.11 8.09
CA GLU A 126 -10.43 -12.28 8.05
C GLU A 126 -9.70 -13.57 8.45
N TRP A 127 -8.46 -13.78 8.01
CA TRP A 127 -7.75 -15.01 8.36
C TRP A 127 -7.31 -15.02 9.83
N PHE A 128 -6.70 -13.93 10.32
CA PHE A 128 -6.28 -13.78 11.72
C PHE A 128 -7.33 -13.11 12.61
N LEU A 129 -8.52 -12.83 12.08
CA LEU A 129 -9.66 -12.27 12.83
C LEU A 129 -9.31 -10.96 13.58
N MET A 130 -8.43 -10.14 13.00
CA MET A 130 -8.01 -8.86 13.57
C MET A 130 -9.20 -7.96 13.94
N TRP A 131 -10.34 -8.09 13.25
CA TRP A 131 -11.56 -7.33 13.53
C TRP A 131 -12.14 -7.58 14.93
N GLN A 132 -11.80 -8.72 15.57
CA GLN A 132 -12.23 -9.04 16.94
C GLN A 132 -11.41 -8.28 18.00
N SER A 133 -10.24 -7.78 17.66
CA SER A 133 -9.40 -7.03 18.58
C SER A 133 -9.90 -5.60 18.77
N SER A 134 -10.03 -5.15 20.01
CA SER A 134 -10.30 -3.73 20.32
C SER A 134 -9.06 -2.85 20.24
N THR A 135 -7.86 -3.42 20.31
CA THR A 135 -6.59 -2.69 20.36
C THR A 135 -5.83 -2.79 19.05
N TRP A 136 -5.74 -4.00 18.47
CA TRP A 136 -4.90 -4.29 17.30
C TRP A 136 -5.74 -4.49 16.04
N ASN A 137 -6.76 -3.67 15.84
CA ASN A 137 -7.60 -3.70 14.64
C ASN A 137 -7.17 -2.61 13.64
N GLY A 138 -6.44 -3.00 12.61
CA GLY A 138 -5.97 -2.12 11.54
C GLY A 138 -6.92 -1.95 10.36
N GLN A 139 -8.14 -2.54 10.37
CA GLN A 139 -9.02 -2.55 9.20
C GLN A 139 -9.43 -1.16 8.73
N THR A 140 -9.75 -0.24 9.66
CA THR A 140 -10.11 1.15 9.29
C THR A 140 -8.94 1.89 8.64
N ALA A 141 -7.71 1.70 9.13
CA ALA A 141 -6.53 2.28 8.53
C ALA A 141 -6.25 1.67 7.16
N ALA A 142 -6.35 0.34 7.05
CA ALA A 142 -6.16 -0.38 5.80
C ALA A 142 -7.18 0.04 4.73
N PHE A 143 -8.46 0.17 5.10
CA PHE A 143 -9.51 0.64 4.19
C PHE A 143 -9.24 2.07 3.69
N ARG A 144 -8.78 2.97 4.55
CA ARG A 144 -8.39 4.32 4.11
C ARG A 144 -7.29 4.28 3.05
N MET A 145 -6.26 3.47 3.24
CA MET A 145 -5.17 3.35 2.26
C MET A 145 -5.64 2.68 0.98
N PHE A 146 -6.42 1.60 1.09
CA PHE A 146 -7.08 0.97 -0.07
C PHE A 146 -7.89 1.99 -0.88
N ALA A 147 -8.71 2.81 -0.22
CA ALA A 147 -9.52 3.83 -0.88
C ALA A 147 -8.65 4.92 -1.55
N ILE A 148 -7.62 5.41 -0.88
CA ILE A 148 -6.72 6.44 -1.42
C ILE A 148 -6.01 5.93 -2.68
N PHE A 149 -5.36 4.75 -2.63
CA PHE A 149 -4.69 4.19 -3.79
C PHE A 149 -5.68 3.80 -4.90
N GLY A 150 -6.88 3.33 -4.55
CA GLY A 150 -7.96 3.04 -5.48
C GLY A 150 -8.44 4.29 -6.22
N LEU A 151 -8.70 5.38 -5.51
CA LEU A 151 -9.07 6.67 -6.11
C LEU A 151 -7.97 7.24 -7.00
N CYS A 152 -6.70 7.15 -6.56
CA CYS A 152 -5.57 7.55 -7.39
C CYS A 152 -5.50 6.72 -8.68
N LEU A 153 -5.71 5.41 -8.59
CA LEU A 153 -5.72 4.51 -9.75
C LEU A 153 -6.87 4.82 -10.71
N LEU A 154 -8.07 5.05 -10.19
CA LEU A 154 -9.23 5.44 -10.99
C LEU A 154 -8.99 6.79 -11.70
N TYR A 155 -8.48 7.79 -10.98
CA TYR A 155 -8.18 9.10 -11.56
C TYR A 155 -7.06 9.01 -12.60
N LEU A 156 -6.02 8.23 -12.34
CA LEU A 156 -4.92 8.03 -13.28
C LEU A 156 -5.41 7.44 -14.60
N ASN A 157 -6.37 6.52 -14.55
CA ASN A 157 -6.92 5.85 -15.75
C ASN A 157 -7.96 6.67 -16.51
N GLN A 158 -8.36 7.85 -16.03
CA GLN A 158 -9.23 8.74 -16.82
C GLN A 158 -8.53 9.10 -18.14
N PRO A 159 -9.30 9.24 -19.25
CA PRO A 159 -8.77 9.59 -20.56
C PRO A 159 -7.83 10.79 -20.53
N ASP A 160 -6.82 10.76 -21.37
CA ASP A 160 -5.90 11.87 -21.57
C ASP A 160 -6.02 12.38 -23.02
N GLU A 161 -6.26 13.67 -23.15
CA GLU A 161 -6.33 14.35 -24.44
C GLU A 161 -4.93 14.73 -24.94
N GLU A 162 -4.79 14.90 -26.26
CA GLU A 162 -3.64 15.58 -26.84
C GLU A 162 -3.56 17.00 -26.27
N LEU A 163 -2.35 17.46 -26.04
CA LEU A 163 -2.13 18.87 -25.69
C LEU A 163 -2.31 19.70 -26.95
N ALA A 164 -3.09 20.78 -26.84
CA ALA A 164 -3.16 21.75 -27.91
C ALA A 164 -1.76 22.27 -28.25
N PRO A 165 -1.46 22.48 -29.53
CA PRO A 165 -0.17 23.04 -29.99
C PRO A 165 0.11 24.42 -29.43
#